data_c6998348f337a409f12b69456ff6e5f7
#
_entry.id   c6998348f337a409f12b69456ff6e5f7
#
_cell.length_a   1.000
_cell.length_b   1.000
_cell.length_c   1.000
_cell.angle_alpha   90.00
_cell.angle_beta   90.00
_cell.angle_gamma   90.00
#
_symmetry.space_group_name_H-M   'P 1'
#
loop_
_entity.id
_entity.type
_entity.pdbx_description
1 polymer ?
#
loop_
_entity_poly.entity_id
_entity_poly.type
_entity_poly.pdbx_seq_one_letter_code
_entity_poly.pdbx_strand_id
1 'polypeptide(L)'
;DNIDQEKLRLEQIIRNGIEPSIPNLQIHTIDVKDGRYIVIIRPHKSWNSPHRVSLKDHSKFYGRNSAGKYPLDVSELKTAFLLTENIANRIRNFKAERITSVYSNNTPFPLNNGARVMMHFIPLSSFSQSELLSIDECSRQMTNLRPLIVVSGWDSRINLDGFLNYSGAKDGSCEAYSQLYRTGVIE
;
A
#
# COMPACT_ATOMS: atom_id res chain seq x y z
N ASP A 1 32.83 -4.49 20.66
CA ASP A 1 31.47 -5.09 20.64
C ASP A 1 31.11 -5.51 19.23
N ASN A 2 30.54 -6.71 19.11
CA ASN A 2 30.14 -7.22 17.79
C ASN A 2 28.89 -6.48 17.31
N ILE A 3 29.00 -5.71 16.24
CA ILE A 3 27.91 -4.90 15.68
C ILE A 3 26.69 -5.75 15.30
N ASP A 4 26.89 -7.00 14.89
CA ASP A 4 25.76 -7.89 14.52
C ASP A 4 24.97 -8.33 15.77
N GLN A 5 25.64 -8.54 16.89
CA GLN A 5 24.97 -8.81 18.17
C GLN A 5 24.15 -7.59 18.63
N GLU A 6 24.67 -6.39 18.44
CA GLU A 6 23.95 -5.17 18.80
C GLU A 6 22.73 -4.94 17.90
N LYS A 7 22.83 -5.20 16.59
CA LYS A 7 21.69 -5.19 15.68
C LYS A 7 20.60 -6.15 16.11
N LEU A 8 20.97 -7.40 16.41
CA LEU A 8 20.04 -8.42 16.86
C LEU A 8 19.36 -8.03 18.19
N ARG A 9 20.12 -7.47 19.12
CA ARG A 9 19.60 -6.95 20.39
C ARG A 9 18.57 -5.83 20.18
N LEU A 10 18.85 -4.89 19.27
CA LEU A 10 17.94 -3.81 18.94
C LEU A 10 16.67 -4.32 18.26
N GLU A 11 16.79 -5.25 17.32
CA GLU A 11 15.64 -5.89 16.68
C GLU A 11 14.73 -6.58 17.70
N GLN A 12 15.31 -7.32 18.64
CA GLN A 12 14.55 -8.00 19.70
C GLN A 12 13.85 -7.02 20.63
N ILE A 13 14.52 -5.94 21.04
CA ILE A 13 13.92 -4.91 21.89
C ILE A 13 12.74 -4.25 21.18
N ILE A 14 12.89 -3.88 19.90
CA ILE A 14 11.83 -3.24 19.15
C ILE A 14 10.67 -4.21 18.92
N ARG A 15 10.97 -5.45 18.54
CA ARG A 15 9.95 -6.47 18.29
C ARG A 15 9.12 -6.80 19.54
N ASN A 16 9.77 -6.90 20.68
CA ASN A 16 9.11 -7.28 21.92
C ASN A 16 8.52 -6.09 22.69
N GLY A 17 9.02 -4.89 22.40
CA GLY A 17 8.61 -3.67 23.09
C GLY A 17 7.57 -2.83 22.36
N ILE A 18 7.11 -3.27 21.18
CA ILE A 18 6.13 -2.51 20.38
C ILE A 18 5.02 -3.42 19.88
N GLU A 19 3.76 -3.04 20.15
CA GLU A 19 2.57 -3.81 19.81
C GLU A 19 1.49 -2.90 19.18
N PRO A 20 0.91 -3.31 18.03
CA PRO A 20 1.38 -4.38 17.15
C PRO A 20 2.81 -4.12 16.65
N SER A 21 3.52 -5.16 16.20
CA SER A 21 4.91 -4.99 15.71
C SER A 21 4.97 -4.08 14.49
N ILE A 22 6.06 -3.31 14.37
CA ILE A 22 6.30 -2.43 13.21
C ILE A 22 6.71 -3.31 12.02
N PRO A 23 5.97 -3.30 10.90
CA PRO A 23 6.33 -4.08 9.72
C PRO A 23 7.55 -3.47 9.02
N ASN A 24 8.36 -4.34 8.40
CA ASN A 24 9.49 -3.93 7.54
C ASN A 24 10.46 -2.93 8.17
N LEU A 25 10.74 -3.09 9.47
CA LEU A 25 11.76 -2.31 10.15
C LEU A 25 13.14 -2.65 9.55
N GLN A 26 13.88 -1.63 9.15
CA GLN A 26 15.23 -1.78 8.62
C GLN A 26 16.24 -1.21 9.60
N ILE A 27 17.27 -2.02 9.92
CA ILE A 27 18.41 -1.58 10.73
C ILE A 27 19.67 -1.71 9.86
N HIS A 28 20.25 -0.57 9.55
CA HIS A 28 21.51 -0.46 8.79
C HIS A 28 22.63 0.04 9.68
N THR A 29 23.83 -0.40 9.39
CA THR A 29 25.03 0.08 10.05
C THR A 29 26.02 0.62 9.04
N ILE A 30 26.63 1.74 9.38
CA ILE A 30 27.69 2.36 8.60
C ILE A 30 28.95 2.29 9.45
N ASP A 31 30.00 1.67 8.89
CA ASP A 31 31.31 1.66 9.53
C ASP A 31 31.95 3.04 9.45
N VAL A 32 32.36 3.57 10.58
CA VAL A 32 33.10 4.82 10.69
C VAL A 32 34.47 4.46 11.26
N LYS A 33 35.52 5.06 10.75
CA LYS A 33 36.91 4.78 11.20
C LYS A 33 37.03 4.58 12.72
N ASP A 34 38.01 3.77 13.13
CA ASP A 34 38.35 3.45 14.52
C ASP A 34 37.35 2.50 15.24
N GLY A 35 36.74 1.55 14.51
CA GLY A 35 35.83 0.55 15.06
C GLY A 35 34.52 1.11 15.59
N ARG A 36 34.15 2.31 15.17
CA ARG A 36 32.87 2.96 15.51
C ARG A 36 31.87 2.72 14.40
N TYR A 37 30.60 2.58 14.77
CA TYR A 37 29.48 2.37 13.86
C TYR A 37 28.41 3.41 14.06
N ILE A 38 27.77 3.82 12.97
CA ILE A 38 26.50 4.56 12.99
C ILE A 38 25.40 3.54 12.77
N VAL A 39 24.42 3.49 13.65
CA VAL A 39 23.23 2.65 13.50
C VAL A 39 22.08 3.51 13.03
N ILE A 40 21.52 3.13 11.88
CA ILE A 40 20.36 3.80 11.28
C ILE A 40 19.16 2.87 11.41
N ILE A 41 18.15 3.30 12.13
CA ILE A 41 16.88 2.59 12.26
C ILE A 41 15.84 3.31 11.40
N ARG A 42 15.34 2.63 10.36
CA ARG A 42 14.35 3.17 9.42
C ARG A 42 13.02 2.42 9.57
N PRO A 43 12.05 2.97 10.31
CA PRO A 43 10.69 2.47 10.28
C PRO A 43 10.00 2.93 9.00
N HIS A 44 9.24 2.04 8.38
CA HIS A 44 8.30 2.41 7.33
C HIS A 44 6.97 2.86 7.95
N LYS A 45 6.17 3.60 7.17
CA LYS A 45 4.82 3.96 7.60
C LYS A 45 4.03 2.68 7.89
N SER A 46 3.54 2.55 9.10
CA SER A 46 2.69 1.44 9.47
C SER A 46 1.23 1.78 9.24
N TRP A 47 0.51 0.86 8.61
CA TRP A 47 -0.93 0.91 8.41
C TRP A 47 -1.71 0.21 9.53
N ASN A 48 -0.99 -0.38 10.47
CA ASN A 48 -1.53 -1.03 11.65
C ASN A 48 -1.28 -0.19 12.92
N SER A 49 -1.28 1.14 12.76
CA SER A 49 -1.15 2.10 13.85
C SER A 49 -2.49 2.26 14.61
N PRO A 50 -2.48 2.76 15.86
CA PRO A 50 -1.30 3.20 16.60
C PRO A 50 -0.55 2.04 17.26
N HIS A 51 0.75 2.22 17.46
CA HIS A 51 1.61 1.26 18.12
C HIS A 51 1.79 1.60 19.60
N ARG A 52 1.59 0.61 20.46
CA ARG A 52 1.81 0.72 21.90
C ARG A 52 3.27 0.35 22.21
N VAL A 53 3.94 1.17 22.97
CA VAL A 53 5.27 0.86 23.51
C VAL A 53 5.11 0.19 24.87
N SER A 54 5.57 -1.07 24.99
CA SER A 54 5.53 -1.89 26.19
C SER A 54 6.96 -2.23 26.63
N LEU A 55 7.64 -1.30 27.28
CA LEU A 55 9.01 -1.49 27.73
C LEU A 55 9.15 -1.02 29.20
N LYS A 56 9.77 -1.84 30.07
CA LYS A 56 10.04 -1.51 31.46
C LYS A 56 8.81 -0.95 32.20
N ASP A 57 7.72 -1.71 32.23
CA ASP A 57 6.45 -1.37 32.88
C ASP A 57 5.71 -0.14 32.35
N HIS A 58 6.23 0.46 31.28
CA HIS A 58 5.53 1.50 30.54
C HIS A 58 4.68 0.88 29.43
N SER A 59 3.42 1.27 29.38
CA SER A 59 2.47 0.83 28.34
C SER A 59 1.73 2.05 27.82
N LYS A 60 2.31 2.72 26.79
CA LYS A 60 1.78 3.97 26.27
C LYS A 60 1.89 4.05 24.75
N PHE A 61 0.98 4.81 24.16
CA PHE A 61 1.07 5.24 22.77
C PHE A 61 1.73 6.61 22.71
N TYR A 62 2.59 6.80 21.73
CA TYR A 62 3.36 8.04 21.60
C TYR A 62 3.14 8.67 20.23
N GLY A 63 2.96 9.99 20.23
CA GLY A 63 3.09 10.85 19.07
C GLY A 63 4.43 11.58 19.05
N ARG A 64 4.73 12.24 17.94
CA ARG A 64 5.89 13.11 17.77
C ARG A 64 5.50 14.39 17.07
N ASN A 65 6.00 15.50 17.60
CA ASN A 65 5.92 16.84 16.99
C ASN A 65 7.31 17.50 16.95
N SER A 66 7.37 18.77 16.61
CA SER A 66 8.63 19.54 16.56
C SER A 66 9.34 19.63 17.93
N ALA A 67 8.60 19.54 19.03
CA ALA A 67 9.15 19.57 20.39
C ALA A 67 9.63 18.20 20.90
N GLY A 68 9.35 17.10 20.16
CA GLY A 68 9.77 15.76 20.52
C GLY A 68 8.64 14.76 20.63
N LYS A 69 8.88 13.67 21.40
CA LYS A 69 7.86 12.64 21.67
C LYS A 69 6.96 13.06 22.83
N TYR A 70 5.68 12.72 22.73
CA TYR A 70 4.72 12.88 23.81
C TYR A 70 3.73 11.70 23.85
N PRO A 71 3.14 11.37 25.01
CA PRO A 71 2.09 10.36 25.07
C PRO A 71 0.82 10.89 24.42
N LEU A 72 0.18 10.07 23.59
CA LEU A 72 -1.11 10.43 22.98
C LEU A 72 -2.21 10.52 24.04
N ASP A 73 -3.07 11.51 23.90
CA ASP A 73 -4.30 11.59 24.68
C ASP A 73 -5.40 10.68 24.12
N VAL A 74 -6.54 10.61 24.84
CA VAL A 74 -7.68 9.75 24.45
C VAL A 74 -8.28 10.14 23.11
N SER A 75 -8.32 11.43 22.79
CA SER A 75 -8.88 11.92 21.52
C SER A 75 -7.98 11.59 20.35
N GLU A 76 -6.67 11.78 20.51
CA GLU A 76 -5.65 11.41 19.52
C GLU A 76 -5.63 9.90 19.26
N LEU A 77 -5.75 9.08 20.34
CA LEU A 77 -5.85 7.64 20.24
C LEU A 77 -7.09 7.21 19.45
N LYS A 78 -8.26 7.78 19.78
CA LYS A 78 -9.50 7.51 19.05
C LYS A 78 -9.35 7.82 17.56
N THR A 79 -8.78 8.97 17.24
CA THR A 79 -8.52 9.38 15.85
C THR A 79 -7.59 8.41 15.13
N ALA A 80 -6.50 7.98 15.79
CA ALA A 80 -5.53 7.06 15.22
C ALA A 80 -6.14 5.68 14.92
N PHE A 81 -6.99 5.14 15.80
CA PHE A 81 -7.71 3.89 15.56
C PHE A 81 -8.74 4.01 14.44
N LEU A 82 -9.51 5.10 14.41
CA LEU A 82 -10.51 5.35 13.36
C LEU A 82 -9.88 5.49 11.96
N LEU A 83 -8.68 6.05 11.86
CA LEU A 83 -7.98 6.14 10.58
C LEU A 83 -7.68 4.77 9.99
N THR A 84 -7.23 3.83 10.81
CA THR A 84 -6.92 2.46 10.37
C THR A 84 -8.18 1.70 9.94
N GLU A 85 -9.26 1.82 10.70
CA GLU A 85 -10.56 1.21 10.37
C GLU A 85 -11.14 1.78 9.06
N ASN A 86 -11.03 3.09 8.86
CA ASN A 86 -11.49 3.74 7.64
C ASN A 86 -10.79 3.23 6.39
N ILE A 87 -9.49 2.93 6.43
CA ILE A 87 -8.76 2.37 5.28
C ILE A 87 -9.30 0.98 4.94
N ALA A 88 -9.49 0.11 5.93
CA ALA A 88 -10.05 -1.23 5.71
C ALA A 88 -11.46 -1.18 5.10
N ASN A 89 -12.30 -0.26 5.55
CA ASN A 89 -13.64 -0.05 5.01
C ASN A 89 -13.59 0.48 3.58
N ARG A 90 -12.70 1.42 3.28
CA ARG A 90 -12.50 1.94 1.92
C ARG A 90 -12.08 0.86 0.93
N ILE A 91 -11.18 -0.05 1.34
CA ILE A 91 -10.76 -1.20 0.53
C ILE A 91 -11.96 -2.13 0.26
N ARG A 92 -12.76 -2.44 1.29
CA ARG A 92 -13.95 -3.30 1.13
C ARG A 92 -14.98 -2.65 0.20
N ASN A 93 -15.25 -1.37 0.36
CA ASN A 93 -16.19 -0.62 -0.47
C ASN A 93 -15.72 -0.56 -1.91
N PHE A 94 -14.44 -0.22 -2.15
CA PHE A 94 -13.86 -0.24 -3.49
C PHE A 94 -14.06 -1.60 -4.16
N LYS A 95 -13.73 -2.69 -3.47
CA LYS A 95 -13.93 -4.04 -4.00
C LYS A 95 -15.40 -4.30 -4.36
N ALA A 96 -16.33 -3.96 -3.48
CA ALA A 96 -17.76 -4.18 -3.70
C ALA A 96 -18.29 -3.36 -4.89
N GLU A 97 -17.89 -2.10 -5.00
CA GLU A 97 -18.22 -1.20 -6.11
C GLU A 97 -17.69 -1.73 -7.44
N ARG A 98 -16.43 -2.20 -7.47
CA ARG A 98 -15.83 -2.75 -8.71
C ARG A 98 -16.53 -4.04 -9.13
N ILE A 99 -16.81 -4.95 -8.22
CA ILE A 99 -17.58 -6.16 -8.50
C ILE A 99 -18.93 -5.80 -9.11
N THR A 100 -19.66 -4.87 -8.49
CA THR A 100 -20.96 -4.43 -8.99
C THR A 100 -20.84 -3.82 -10.39
N SER A 101 -19.84 -2.97 -10.63
CA SER A 101 -19.59 -2.36 -11.94
C SER A 101 -19.35 -3.40 -13.03
N VAL A 102 -18.53 -4.42 -12.74
CA VAL A 102 -18.23 -5.50 -13.70
C VAL A 102 -19.47 -6.34 -14.01
N TYR A 103 -20.30 -6.66 -13.02
CA TYR A 103 -21.54 -7.40 -13.24
C TYR A 103 -22.62 -6.60 -13.96
N SER A 104 -22.63 -5.28 -13.78
CA SER A 104 -23.54 -4.35 -14.47
C SER A 104 -23.05 -3.92 -15.86
N ASN A 105 -21.95 -4.49 -16.36
CA ASN A 105 -21.28 -4.08 -17.60
C ASN A 105 -20.86 -2.59 -17.63
N ASN A 106 -20.71 -1.98 -16.46
CA ASN A 106 -20.19 -0.63 -16.31
C ASN A 106 -18.65 -0.67 -16.17
N THR A 107 -18.00 -1.18 -17.21
CA THR A 107 -16.56 -1.36 -17.31
C THR A 107 -16.00 -0.43 -18.40
N PRO A 108 -14.70 -0.12 -18.40
CA PRO A 108 -14.07 0.71 -19.44
C PRO A 108 -14.25 0.17 -20.86
N PHE A 109 -14.39 -1.15 -20.99
CA PHE A 109 -14.80 -1.87 -22.18
C PHE A 109 -15.84 -2.93 -21.83
N PRO A 110 -16.82 -3.19 -22.70
CA PRO A 110 -17.71 -4.33 -22.52
C PRO A 110 -16.90 -5.63 -22.44
N LEU A 111 -17.09 -6.39 -21.40
CA LEU A 111 -16.46 -7.71 -21.24
C LEU A 111 -17.32 -8.77 -21.91
N ASN A 112 -16.66 -9.76 -22.54
CA ASN A 112 -17.34 -10.93 -23.08
C ASN A 112 -18.14 -11.67 -21.99
N ASN A 113 -19.21 -12.34 -22.40
CA ASN A 113 -20.01 -13.16 -21.51
C ASN A 113 -19.21 -14.41 -21.08
N GLY A 114 -19.34 -14.78 -19.81
CA GLY A 114 -18.68 -15.96 -19.27
C GLY A 114 -18.26 -15.83 -17.83
N ALA A 115 -17.47 -16.79 -17.38
CA ALA A 115 -16.83 -16.74 -16.06
C ALA A 115 -15.81 -15.59 -16.02
N ARG A 116 -15.79 -14.86 -14.90
CA ARG A 116 -14.91 -13.71 -14.73
C ARG A 116 -14.00 -13.91 -13.53
N VAL A 117 -12.72 -13.58 -13.69
CA VAL A 117 -11.74 -13.51 -12.61
C VAL A 117 -11.36 -12.04 -12.47
N MET A 118 -11.50 -11.51 -11.26
CA MET A 118 -11.10 -10.15 -10.92
C MET A 118 -9.98 -10.18 -9.91
N MET A 119 -8.90 -9.46 -10.20
CA MET A 119 -7.76 -9.29 -9.30
C MET A 119 -7.57 -7.80 -9.03
N HIS A 120 -7.50 -7.44 -7.75
CA HIS A 120 -7.22 -6.07 -7.34
C HIS A 120 -5.92 -6.02 -6.53
N PHE A 121 -4.98 -5.21 -6.98
CA PHE A 121 -3.80 -4.85 -6.22
C PHE A 121 -4.00 -3.45 -5.67
N ILE A 122 -4.24 -3.35 -4.38
CA ILE A 122 -4.62 -2.11 -3.73
C ILE A 122 -3.50 -1.68 -2.77
N PRO A 123 -2.64 -0.74 -3.18
CA PRO A 123 -1.67 -0.15 -2.25
C PRO A 123 -2.41 0.50 -1.09
N LEU A 124 -1.99 0.23 0.14
CA LEU A 124 -2.62 0.85 1.32
C LEU A 124 -2.55 2.38 1.29
N SER A 125 -1.55 2.93 0.60
CA SER A 125 -1.43 4.38 0.37
C SER A 125 -2.51 4.96 -0.54
N SER A 126 -3.15 4.16 -1.40
CA SER A 126 -4.13 4.65 -2.39
C SER A 126 -5.29 5.45 -1.78
N PHE A 127 -5.63 5.17 -0.53
CA PHE A 127 -6.72 5.84 0.18
C PHE A 127 -6.27 6.95 1.13
N SER A 128 -4.96 7.19 1.24
CA SER A 128 -4.39 8.18 2.15
C SER A 128 -3.54 9.25 1.44
N GLN A 129 -3.28 9.08 0.15
CA GLN A 129 -2.54 10.05 -0.64
C GLN A 129 -3.45 11.17 -1.11
N SER A 130 -2.97 12.40 -0.98
CA SER A 130 -3.60 13.58 -1.56
C SER A 130 -3.21 13.78 -3.04
N GLU A 131 -2.14 13.13 -3.48
CA GLU A 131 -1.60 13.26 -4.83
C GLU A 131 -1.92 12.03 -5.67
N LEU A 132 -2.49 12.26 -6.83
CA LEU A 132 -2.76 11.23 -7.82
C LEU A 132 -1.56 11.09 -8.76
N LEU A 133 -1.30 9.88 -9.23
CA LEU A 133 -0.33 9.63 -10.30
C LEU A 133 -0.66 10.47 -11.53
N SER A 134 0.36 11.04 -12.17
CA SER A 134 0.17 11.67 -13.46
C SER A 134 -0.14 10.60 -14.53
N ILE A 135 -0.79 11.03 -15.61
CA ILE A 135 -1.11 10.11 -16.73
C ILE A 135 0.18 9.57 -17.36
N ASP A 136 1.22 10.38 -17.45
CA ASP A 136 2.52 9.95 -17.98
C ASP A 136 3.19 8.90 -17.09
N GLU A 137 3.05 9.01 -15.78
CA GLU A 137 3.52 7.98 -14.84
C GLU A 137 2.73 6.69 -15.00
N CYS A 138 1.40 6.78 -15.09
CA CYS A 138 0.55 5.63 -15.35
C CYS A 138 0.93 4.94 -16.66
N SER A 139 1.11 5.69 -17.73
CA SER A 139 1.50 5.17 -19.04
C SER A 139 2.83 4.42 -19.00
N ARG A 140 3.84 4.99 -18.37
CA ARG A 140 5.18 4.35 -18.22
C ARG A 140 5.11 3.05 -17.42
N GLN A 141 4.31 3.01 -16.36
CA GLN A 141 4.18 1.82 -15.51
C GLN A 141 3.42 0.70 -16.20
N MET A 142 2.41 1.06 -17.02
CA MET A 142 1.53 0.08 -17.65
C MET A 142 2.10 -0.58 -18.90
N THR A 143 3.23 -0.14 -19.44
CA THR A 143 3.85 -0.73 -20.64
C THR A 143 4.09 -2.25 -20.48
N ASN A 144 4.30 -2.72 -19.25
CA ASN A 144 4.56 -4.13 -18.95
C ASN A 144 3.36 -4.86 -18.31
N LEU A 145 2.26 -4.17 -18.02
CA LEU A 145 1.10 -4.76 -17.37
C LEU A 145 0.08 -5.22 -18.43
N ARG A 146 0.30 -6.40 -18.97
CA ARG A 146 -0.60 -7.01 -19.97
C ARG A 146 -1.91 -7.46 -19.33
N PRO A 147 -3.03 -7.47 -20.09
CA PRO A 147 -4.21 -8.20 -19.67
C PRO A 147 -3.91 -9.68 -19.40
N LEU A 148 -4.61 -10.28 -18.45
CA LEU A 148 -4.38 -11.69 -18.08
C LEU A 148 -4.61 -12.66 -19.25
N ILE A 149 -5.54 -12.32 -20.15
CA ILE A 149 -5.84 -13.09 -21.35
C ILE A 149 -5.56 -12.21 -22.56
N VAL A 150 -4.73 -12.71 -23.48
CA VAL A 150 -4.42 -12.04 -24.75
C VAL A 150 -4.64 -13.05 -25.87
N VAL A 151 -5.70 -12.88 -26.66
CA VAL A 151 -6.05 -13.81 -27.74
C VAL A 151 -5.39 -13.42 -29.08
N SER A 152 -5.49 -12.15 -29.47
CA SER A 152 -5.01 -11.67 -30.78
C SER A 152 -4.12 -10.42 -30.68
N GLY A 153 -3.65 -10.12 -29.52
CA GLY A 153 -2.92 -8.89 -29.21
C GLY A 153 -3.63 -8.05 -28.14
N TRP A 154 -3.02 -6.96 -27.78
CA TRP A 154 -3.58 -6.02 -26.82
C TRP A 154 -3.24 -4.60 -27.25
N ASP A 155 -4.06 -3.67 -26.80
CA ASP A 155 -3.91 -2.25 -27.05
C ASP A 155 -4.07 -1.46 -25.76
N SER A 156 -3.75 -0.19 -25.81
CA SER A 156 -3.70 0.69 -24.66
C SER A 156 -4.50 1.97 -24.90
N ARG A 157 -5.16 2.46 -23.86
CA ARG A 157 -5.78 3.79 -23.90
C ARG A 157 -5.75 4.46 -22.54
N ILE A 158 -5.81 5.77 -22.57
CA ILE A 158 -5.99 6.62 -21.39
C ILE A 158 -7.49 6.84 -21.19
N ASN A 159 -7.93 6.79 -19.93
CA ASN A 159 -9.26 7.19 -19.51
C ASN A 159 -9.18 8.18 -18.34
N LEU A 160 -10.32 8.64 -17.82
CA LEU A 160 -10.37 9.60 -16.70
C LEU A 160 -9.78 9.02 -15.41
N ASP A 161 -9.85 7.71 -15.25
CA ASP A 161 -9.40 7.01 -14.04
C ASP A 161 -7.91 6.68 -14.07
N GLY A 162 -7.29 6.65 -15.26
CA GLY A 162 -5.89 6.33 -15.42
C GLY A 162 -5.53 5.75 -16.78
N PHE A 163 -4.84 4.61 -16.78
CA PHE A 163 -4.34 3.95 -17.98
C PHE A 163 -4.87 2.51 -18.05
N LEU A 164 -5.32 2.12 -19.24
CA LEU A 164 -5.97 0.85 -19.51
C LEU A 164 -5.23 0.09 -20.61
N ASN A 165 -4.93 -1.18 -20.38
CA ASN A 165 -4.54 -2.15 -21.39
C ASN A 165 -5.68 -3.17 -21.57
N TYR A 166 -6.02 -3.51 -22.78
CA TYR A 166 -7.14 -4.42 -23.06
C TYR A 166 -6.84 -5.34 -24.24
N SER A 167 -7.32 -6.57 -24.17
CA SER A 167 -7.29 -7.51 -25.27
C SER A 167 -8.64 -7.45 -25.98
N GLY A 168 -8.67 -6.81 -27.14
CA GLY A 168 -9.91 -6.57 -27.90
C GLY A 168 -10.41 -7.80 -28.64
N ALA A 169 -11.74 -7.91 -28.73
CA ALA A 169 -12.41 -8.82 -29.65
C ALA A 169 -12.94 -8.08 -30.89
N LYS A 170 -13.26 -8.81 -31.95
CA LYS A 170 -13.70 -8.25 -33.24
C LYS A 170 -15.06 -7.53 -33.17
N ASP A 171 -15.86 -7.80 -32.17
CA ASP A 171 -17.19 -7.25 -31.95
C ASP A 171 -17.21 -5.97 -31.08
N GLY A 172 -16.03 -5.46 -30.73
CA GLY A 172 -15.89 -4.28 -29.86
C GLY A 172 -15.96 -4.59 -28.36
N SER A 173 -16.07 -5.86 -27.98
CA SER A 173 -15.90 -6.31 -26.59
C SER A 173 -14.43 -6.56 -26.27
N CYS A 174 -14.11 -6.89 -25.02
CA CYS A 174 -12.78 -7.36 -24.65
C CYS A 174 -12.83 -8.68 -23.86
N GLU A 175 -11.78 -9.48 -24.06
CA GLU A 175 -11.57 -10.73 -23.30
C GLU A 175 -11.09 -10.44 -21.89
N ALA A 176 -10.19 -9.49 -21.76
CA ALA A 176 -9.63 -9.06 -20.49
C ALA A 176 -9.10 -7.63 -20.61
N TYR A 177 -9.02 -6.97 -19.48
CA TYR A 177 -8.30 -5.70 -19.37
C TYR A 177 -7.46 -5.66 -18.08
N SER A 178 -6.50 -4.76 -18.05
CA SER A 178 -5.78 -4.37 -16.86
C SER A 178 -5.79 -2.84 -16.77
N GLN A 179 -6.21 -2.30 -15.65
CA GLN A 179 -6.27 -0.86 -15.45
C GLN A 179 -5.40 -0.43 -14.27
N LEU A 180 -4.55 0.55 -14.49
CA LEU A 180 -3.88 1.30 -13.44
C LEU A 180 -4.66 2.59 -13.18
N TYR A 181 -5.23 2.68 -12.00
CA TYR A 181 -5.89 3.91 -11.55
C TYR A 181 -4.85 4.95 -11.11
N ARG A 182 -5.20 6.22 -11.23
CA ARG A 182 -4.34 7.32 -10.74
C ARG A 182 -4.08 7.27 -9.24
N THR A 183 -4.87 6.52 -8.49
CA THR A 183 -4.63 6.22 -7.07
C THR A 183 -3.54 5.20 -6.83
N GLY A 184 -3.00 4.57 -7.88
CA GLY A 184 -2.03 3.47 -7.80
C GLY A 184 -2.66 2.09 -7.65
N VAL A 185 -3.99 1.98 -7.60
CA VAL A 185 -4.70 0.70 -7.63
C VAL A 185 -4.56 0.07 -9.02
N ILE A 186 -4.39 -1.27 -9.08
CA ILE A 186 -4.42 -2.05 -10.31
C ILE A 186 -5.60 -3.02 -10.23
N GLU A 187 -6.36 -3.07 -11.31
CA GLU A 187 -7.43 -4.04 -11.56
C GLU A 187 -7.13 -4.88 -12.78
#